data_95564731e8d80a5cab580dcdda271007
#
_entry.id   95564731e8d80a5cab580dcdda271007
#
_cell.length_a   1.000
_cell.length_b   1.000
_cell.length_c   1.000
_cell.angle_alpha   90.00
_cell.angle_beta   90.00
_cell.angle_gamma   90.00
#
_symmetry.space_group_name_H-M   'P 1'
#
loop_
_entity.id
_entity.type
_entity.pdbx_description
1 polymer ?
#
loop_
_entity_poly.entity_id
_entity_poly.type
_entity_poly.pdbx_seq_one_letter_code
_entity_poly.pdbx_strand_id
1 'polypeptide(L)'
;KIISKRIISKIIKTTVDENKLLELYDSQGITPEALSEASEGKIKVPANFYMKVASRHEKRSAPKLEEEKDSTFDGILPTTKLFWLDERAREFDAKVLKIIDNRYVILDKTLFYATSGGQNFDSGSLNMNRVVNTFTQGPYIMHEVENIDFKEGDEVIGRIDDERRTNTMKHHTATHVIGGAARKVLGKHNGIIDYTIGQR
;
A
#
# COMPACT_ATOMS: atom_id res chain seq x y z
N LYS A 1 -6.08 15.73 18.87
CA LYS A 1 -5.09 16.71 19.39
C LYS A 1 -5.22 17.98 18.57
N ILE A 2 -5.70 19.07 19.18
CA ILE A 2 -5.73 20.41 18.57
C ILE A 2 -4.26 20.80 18.36
N ILE A 3 -3.81 20.81 17.10
CA ILE A 3 -2.48 21.25 16.74
C ILE A 3 -2.42 22.75 17.13
N SER A 4 -1.53 23.06 18.05
CA SER A 4 -1.39 24.41 18.57
C SER A 4 -1.09 25.39 17.41
N LYS A 5 -1.86 26.46 17.26
CA LYS A 5 -1.61 27.56 16.31
C LYS A 5 -0.15 28.04 16.34
N ARG A 6 0.55 27.86 17.48
CA ARG A 6 1.97 28.15 17.67
C ARG A 6 2.90 27.26 16.82
N ILE A 7 2.55 25.98 16.60
CA ILE A 7 3.38 25.07 15.80
C ILE A 7 3.23 25.46 14.33
N ILE A 8 2.02 25.68 13.87
CA ILE A 8 1.71 26.09 12.49
C ILE A 8 2.40 27.43 12.17
N SER A 9 2.33 28.43 13.06
CA SER A 9 2.98 29.73 12.83
C SER A 9 4.50 29.69 12.79
N LYS A 10 5.15 28.70 13.42
CA LYS A 10 6.59 28.45 13.29
C LYS A 10 6.92 27.80 11.93
N ILE A 11 6.11 26.87 11.49
CA ILE A 11 6.30 26.13 10.23
C ILE A 11 6.14 27.07 9.02
N ILE A 12 5.17 27.97 9.03
CA ILE A 12 4.90 28.93 7.94
C ILE A 12 6.06 29.92 7.74
N LYS A 13 6.90 30.13 8.74
CA LYS A 13 8.09 30.99 8.63
C LYS A 13 9.29 30.32 7.96
N THR A 14 9.24 29.02 7.76
CA THR A 14 10.27 28.23 7.07
C THR A 14 9.80 27.89 5.66
N THR A 15 10.71 27.74 4.70
CA THR A 15 10.38 27.26 3.35
C THR A 15 9.89 25.81 3.49
N VAL A 16 8.59 25.59 3.21
CA VAL A 16 7.98 24.26 3.28
C VAL A 16 7.97 23.69 1.86
N ASP A 17 8.92 22.81 1.59
CA ASP A 17 8.95 22.02 0.36
C ASP A 17 8.05 20.77 0.49
N GLU A 18 7.92 20.02 -0.60
CA GLU A 18 7.07 18.83 -0.65
C GLU A 18 7.52 17.73 0.33
N ASN A 19 8.83 17.55 0.51
CA ASN A 19 9.38 16.57 1.46
C ASN A 19 9.03 16.95 2.90
N LYS A 20 9.07 18.24 3.21
CA LYS A 20 8.68 18.75 4.53
C LYS A 20 7.18 18.61 4.76
N LEU A 21 6.35 18.77 3.74
CA LEU A 21 4.91 18.49 3.83
C LEU A 21 4.65 17.01 4.16
N LEU A 22 5.34 16.08 3.48
CA LEU A 22 5.26 14.65 3.74
C LEU A 22 5.71 14.29 5.17
N GLU A 23 6.82 14.88 5.63
CA GLU A 23 7.32 14.66 6.99
C GLU A 23 6.32 15.15 8.04
N LEU A 24 5.76 16.34 7.86
CA LEU A 24 4.78 16.94 8.79
C LEU A 24 3.49 16.12 8.84
N TYR A 25 3.05 15.61 7.70
CA TYR A 25 1.90 14.72 7.60
C TYR A 25 2.17 13.40 8.37
N ASP A 26 3.27 12.71 8.07
CA ASP A 26 3.62 11.41 8.65
C ASP A 26 3.91 11.49 10.16
N SER A 27 4.64 12.53 10.61
CA SER A 27 5.15 12.60 11.98
C SER A 27 4.21 13.32 12.96
N GLN A 28 3.43 14.28 12.46
CA GLN A 28 2.62 15.17 13.30
C GLN A 28 1.13 15.15 12.94
N GLY A 29 0.74 14.46 11.87
CA GLY A 29 -0.65 14.42 11.38
C GLY A 29 -1.13 15.78 10.86
N ILE A 30 -0.22 16.63 10.38
CA ILE A 30 -0.57 17.95 9.84
C ILE A 30 -0.86 17.80 8.36
N THR A 31 -2.12 18.02 7.96
CA THR A 31 -2.51 17.93 6.55
C THR A 31 -2.00 19.13 5.76
N PRO A 32 -1.62 18.95 4.48
CA PRO A 32 -1.17 20.05 3.63
C PRO A 32 -2.26 21.11 3.43
N GLU A 33 -3.55 20.73 3.46
CA GLU A 33 -4.67 21.66 3.40
C GLU A 33 -4.71 22.58 4.62
N ALA A 34 -4.49 22.03 5.82
CA ALA A 34 -4.43 22.82 7.05
C ALA A 34 -3.27 23.83 7.03
N LEU A 35 -2.14 23.46 6.44
CA LEU A 35 -1.01 24.38 6.25
C LEU A 35 -1.29 25.42 5.16
N SER A 36 -1.93 25.02 4.08
CA SER A 36 -2.35 25.94 3.01
C SER A 36 -3.29 27.00 3.54
N GLU A 37 -4.30 26.61 4.30
CA GLU A 37 -5.27 27.52 4.92
C GLU A 37 -4.60 28.45 5.94
N ALA A 38 -3.80 27.89 6.84
CA ALA A 38 -3.11 28.67 7.88
C ALA A 38 -2.04 29.63 7.29
N SER A 39 -1.53 29.34 6.08
CA SER A 39 -0.60 30.20 5.34
C SER A 39 -1.31 31.16 4.37
N GLU A 40 -2.65 31.25 4.40
CA GLU A 40 -3.45 32.06 3.47
C GLU A 40 -3.14 31.71 1.99
N GLY A 41 -2.95 30.42 1.70
CA GLY A 41 -2.70 29.90 0.35
C GLY A 41 -1.25 30.04 -0.15
N LYS A 42 -0.30 30.50 0.69
CA LYS A 42 1.12 30.59 0.31
C LYS A 42 1.76 29.23 0.12
N ILE A 43 1.33 28.22 0.91
CA ILE A 43 1.76 26.83 0.76
C ILE A 43 0.75 26.13 -0.14
N LYS A 44 1.19 25.74 -1.34
CA LYS A 44 0.34 25.01 -2.30
C LYS A 44 0.33 23.53 -1.98
N VAL A 45 -0.85 22.91 -2.04
CA VAL A 45 -1.00 21.44 -1.91
C VAL A 45 -0.68 20.80 -3.27
N PRO A 46 0.35 19.94 -3.36
CA PRO A 46 0.63 19.23 -4.61
C PRO A 46 -0.53 18.28 -4.97
N ALA A 47 -0.95 18.28 -6.24
CA ALA A 47 -2.08 17.46 -6.70
C ALA A 47 -1.88 15.95 -6.45
N ASN A 48 -0.62 15.48 -6.44
CA ASN A 48 -0.24 14.09 -6.22
C ASN A 48 0.22 13.79 -4.78
N PHE A 49 -0.01 14.70 -3.82
CA PHE A 49 0.51 14.58 -2.46
C PHE A 49 0.12 13.25 -1.80
N TYR A 50 -1.18 12.93 -1.77
CA TYR A 50 -1.66 11.70 -1.14
C TYR A 50 -1.23 10.42 -1.86
N MET A 51 -0.99 10.50 -3.16
CA MET A 51 -0.41 9.40 -3.92
C MET A 51 1.04 9.13 -3.49
N LYS A 52 1.82 10.20 -3.23
CA LYS A 52 3.19 10.08 -2.68
C LYS A 52 3.22 9.58 -1.24
N VAL A 53 2.25 10.00 -0.41
CA VAL A 53 2.07 9.45 0.94
C VAL A 53 1.83 7.95 0.86
N ALA A 54 0.88 7.50 0.03
CA ALA A 54 0.58 6.09 -0.16
C ALA A 54 1.82 5.30 -0.59
N SER A 55 2.53 5.76 -1.62
CA SER A 55 3.76 5.13 -2.11
C SER A 55 4.88 5.06 -1.04
N ARG A 56 4.96 6.06 -0.16
CA ARG A 56 5.94 6.08 0.94
C ARG A 56 5.59 5.08 2.04
N HIS A 57 4.30 4.92 2.32
CA HIS A 57 3.80 3.93 3.28
C HIS A 57 3.97 2.51 2.74
N GLU A 58 3.73 2.28 1.45
CA GLU A 58 4.01 1.02 0.77
C GLU A 58 5.48 0.59 0.93
N LYS A 59 6.42 1.50 0.66
CA LYS A 59 7.86 1.25 0.85
C LYS A 59 8.26 0.95 2.30
N ARG A 60 7.53 1.48 3.29
CA ARG A 60 7.76 1.21 4.72
C ARG A 60 7.18 -0.12 5.18
N SER A 61 6.12 -0.59 4.53
CA SER A 61 5.43 -1.85 4.86
C SER A 61 6.07 -3.06 4.18
N ALA A 62 6.84 -2.85 3.11
CA ALA A 62 7.61 -3.91 2.50
C ALA A 62 8.75 -4.33 3.44
N PRO A 63 8.98 -5.64 3.68
CA PRO A 63 10.21 -6.10 4.29
C PRO A 63 11.38 -5.48 3.51
N LYS A 64 12.37 -4.94 4.21
CA LYS A 64 13.64 -4.55 3.57
C LYS A 64 14.34 -5.85 3.17
N LEU A 65 14.04 -6.34 1.98
CA LEU A 65 15.03 -7.13 1.28
C LEU A 65 16.20 -6.17 1.09
N GLU A 66 17.37 -6.52 1.62
CA GLU A 66 18.60 -5.75 1.40
C GLU A 66 18.63 -5.39 -0.08
N GLU A 67 19.09 -4.19 -0.42
CA GLU A 67 19.17 -3.72 -1.81
C GLU A 67 20.06 -4.71 -2.58
N GLU A 68 19.48 -5.87 -2.91
CA GLU A 68 20.09 -6.80 -3.82
C GLU A 68 20.24 -6.10 -5.15
N LYS A 69 21.47 -6.09 -5.64
CA LYS A 69 21.88 -5.50 -6.91
C LYS A 69 20.83 -5.82 -7.98
N ASP A 70 20.50 -4.86 -8.78
CA ASP A 70 19.53 -4.85 -9.89
C ASP A 70 19.53 -6.14 -10.75
N SER A 71 20.61 -6.91 -10.68
CA SER A 71 20.81 -8.18 -11.39
C SER A 71 19.89 -9.34 -10.98
N THR A 72 19.26 -9.30 -9.80
CA THR A 72 18.37 -10.40 -9.31
C THR A 72 17.09 -10.48 -10.13
N PHE A 73 16.69 -9.38 -10.76
CA PHE A 73 15.46 -9.27 -11.55
C PHE A 73 15.70 -9.21 -13.07
N ASP A 74 16.96 -9.36 -13.52
CA ASP A 74 17.30 -9.28 -14.94
C ASP A 74 16.55 -10.35 -15.74
N GLY A 75 15.87 -9.91 -16.81
CA GLY A 75 15.11 -10.79 -17.71
C GLY A 75 13.75 -11.25 -17.19
N ILE A 76 13.31 -10.79 -16.00
CA ILE A 76 11.99 -11.13 -15.47
C ILE A 76 10.97 -10.08 -15.94
N LEU A 77 9.85 -10.53 -16.50
CA LEU A 77 8.75 -9.64 -16.88
C LEU A 77 7.98 -9.16 -15.64
N PRO A 78 7.43 -7.92 -15.66
CA PRO A 78 6.57 -7.41 -14.60
C PRO A 78 5.40 -8.34 -14.32
N THR A 79 5.02 -8.48 -13.04
CA THR A 79 3.86 -9.30 -12.65
C THR A 79 2.56 -8.68 -13.16
N THR A 80 1.76 -9.45 -13.90
CA THR A 80 0.41 -9.04 -14.32
C THR A 80 -0.55 -9.10 -13.15
N LYS A 81 -1.21 -7.98 -12.84
CA LYS A 81 -2.12 -7.82 -11.70
C LYS A 81 -3.55 -8.19 -12.09
N LEU A 82 -3.93 -9.45 -11.93
CA LEU A 82 -5.25 -9.97 -12.30
C LEU A 82 -6.38 -9.40 -11.44
N PHE A 83 -6.12 -9.00 -10.21
CA PHE A 83 -7.12 -8.41 -9.31
C PHE A 83 -7.72 -7.08 -9.82
N TRP A 84 -7.11 -6.44 -10.81
CA TRP A 84 -7.72 -5.31 -11.52
C TRP A 84 -8.70 -5.72 -12.61
N LEU A 85 -8.62 -6.96 -13.09
CA LEU A 85 -9.47 -7.49 -14.17
C LEU A 85 -10.69 -8.20 -13.61
N ASP A 86 -10.53 -8.96 -12.53
CA ASP A 86 -11.61 -9.67 -11.84
C ASP A 86 -11.39 -9.66 -10.32
N GLU A 87 -12.11 -8.77 -9.65
CA GLU A 87 -12.07 -8.64 -8.20
C GLU A 87 -12.70 -9.82 -7.43
N ARG A 88 -13.54 -10.61 -8.13
CA ARG A 88 -14.28 -11.74 -7.54
C ARG A 88 -13.56 -13.06 -7.70
N ALA A 89 -12.62 -13.16 -8.62
CA ALA A 89 -11.82 -14.37 -8.79
C ALA A 89 -11.02 -14.68 -7.51
N ARG A 90 -10.97 -15.96 -7.17
CA ARG A 90 -10.26 -16.46 -5.96
C ARG A 90 -9.23 -17.53 -6.29
N GLU A 91 -9.23 -18.03 -7.49
CA GLU A 91 -8.29 -19.02 -7.98
C GLU A 91 -7.73 -18.61 -9.34
N PHE A 92 -6.46 -18.89 -9.57
CA PHE A 92 -5.77 -18.59 -10.83
C PHE A 92 -4.58 -19.53 -10.99
N ASP A 93 -4.20 -19.78 -12.24
CA ASP A 93 -2.94 -20.44 -12.57
C ASP A 93 -1.89 -19.37 -12.84
N ALA A 94 -0.64 -19.66 -12.47
CA ALA A 94 0.49 -18.80 -12.72
C ALA A 94 1.77 -19.59 -12.88
N LYS A 95 2.72 -19.00 -13.61
CA LYS A 95 4.07 -19.53 -13.75
C LYS A 95 5.01 -18.87 -12.73
N VAL A 96 5.80 -19.68 -12.05
CA VAL A 96 6.85 -19.21 -11.15
C VAL A 96 8.00 -18.64 -11.99
N LEU A 97 8.24 -17.33 -11.88
CA LEU A 97 9.33 -16.67 -12.59
C LEU A 97 10.63 -16.70 -11.80
N LYS A 98 10.56 -16.51 -10.48
CA LYS A 98 11.72 -16.43 -9.60
C LYS A 98 11.40 -16.88 -8.18
N ILE A 99 12.36 -17.50 -7.52
CA ILE A 99 12.33 -17.80 -6.08
C ILE A 99 13.57 -17.18 -5.44
N ILE A 100 13.37 -16.34 -4.42
CA ILE A 100 14.44 -15.64 -3.71
C ILE A 100 14.46 -16.16 -2.26
N ASP A 101 15.64 -16.52 -1.77
CA ASP A 101 15.91 -17.00 -0.40
C ASP A 101 15.03 -18.18 0.03
N ASN A 102 14.55 -18.99 -0.92
CA ASN A 102 13.58 -20.06 -0.67
C ASN A 102 12.34 -19.60 0.15
N ARG A 103 11.96 -18.35 -0.01
CA ARG A 103 10.90 -17.68 0.76
C ARG A 103 10.01 -16.79 -0.08
N TYR A 104 10.58 -16.03 -1.01
CA TYR A 104 9.83 -15.06 -1.81
C TYR A 104 9.67 -15.56 -3.24
N VAL A 105 8.45 -15.55 -3.73
CA VAL A 105 8.08 -16.04 -5.05
C VAL A 105 7.56 -14.90 -5.91
N ILE A 106 8.09 -14.78 -7.13
CA ILE A 106 7.59 -13.89 -8.17
C ILE A 106 6.87 -14.73 -9.21
N LEU A 107 5.64 -14.35 -9.53
CA LEU A 107 4.81 -14.99 -10.53
C LEU A 107 4.65 -14.09 -11.77
N ASP A 108 4.36 -14.69 -12.93
CA ASP A 108 4.02 -13.97 -14.17
C ASP A 108 2.73 -13.15 -14.02
N LYS A 109 1.77 -13.66 -13.26
CA LYS A 109 0.48 -13.03 -12.97
C LYS A 109 -0.02 -13.43 -11.59
N THR A 110 -0.87 -12.59 -10.97
CA THR A 110 -1.40 -12.87 -9.64
C THR A 110 -2.74 -12.19 -9.36
N LEU A 111 -3.60 -12.88 -8.61
CA LEU A 111 -4.78 -12.30 -7.95
C LEU A 111 -4.48 -11.75 -6.56
N PHE A 112 -3.33 -12.09 -5.95
CA PHE A 112 -2.97 -11.58 -4.63
C PHE A 112 -2.78 -10.06 -4.64
N TYR A 113 -3.60 -9.37 -3.86
CA TYR A 113 -3.44 -7.93 -3.65
C TYR A 113 -2.28 -7.67 -2.70
N ALA A 114 -1.32 -6.89 -3.14
CA ALA A 114 -0.24 -6.39 -2.30
C ALA A 114 -0.73 -5.17 -1.50
N THR A 115 -0.23 -4.97 -0.28
CA THR A 115 -0.58 -3.80 0.53
C THR A 115 -0.44 -2.52 -0.28
N SER A 116 -1.54 -1.82 -0.49
CA SER A 116 -1.58 -0.57 -1.25
C SER A 116 -2.82 0.25 -0.89
N GLY A 117 -2.74 1.59 -1.00
CA GLY A 117 -3.88 2.48 -0.82
C GLY A 117 -4.61 2.34 0.52
N GLY A 118 -3.92 1.90 1.58
CA GLY A 118 -4.52 1.65 2.89
C GLY A 118 -5.23 0.30 3.03
N GLN A 119 -5.27 -0.52 1.96
CA GLN A 119 -5.78 -1.88 2.02
C GLN A 119 -4.62 -2.86 2.29
N ASN A 120 -4.82 -3.77 3.25
CA ASN A 120 -3.86 -4.84 3.55
C ASN A 120 -3.76 -5.86 2.44
N PHE A 121 -2.63 -6.59 2.46
CA PHE A 121 -2.35 -7.70 1.54
C PHE A 121 -3.31 -8.87 1.73
N ASP A 122 -3.44 -9.65 0.66
CA ASP A 122 -4.11 -10.95 0.71
C ASP A 122 -3.18 -12.03 1.22
N SER A 123 -3.77 -13.00 1.92
CA SER A 123 -3.21 -14.30 2.21
C SER A 123 -3.91 -15.40 1.40
N GLY A 124 -3.34 -16.60 1.44
CA GLY A 124 -3.89 -17.74 0.72
C GLY A 124 -2.86 -18.84 0.53
N SER A 125 -2.85 -19.47 -0.65
CA SER A 125 -1.86 -20.51 -0.97
C SER A 125 -1.42 -20.48 -2.44
N LEU A 126 -0.20 -20.97 -2.68
CA LEU A 126 0.30 -21.41 -3.98
C LEU A 126 0.43 -22.93 -3.93
N ASN A 127 -0.37 -23.64 -4.72
CA ASN A 127 -0.64 -25.07 -4.53
C ASN A 127 -1.11 -25.32 -3.08
N MET A 128 -0.31 -26.06 -2.27
CA MET A 128 -0.59 -26.33 -0.86
C MET A 128 0.22 -25.41 0.08
N ASN A 129 1.11 -24.58 -0.45
CA ASN A 129 2.06 -23.78 0.33
C ASN A 129 1.44 -22.43 0.72
N ARG A 130 1.45 -22.12 2.00
CA ARG A 130 0.79 -20.93 2.53
C ARG A 130 1.52 -19.64 2.10
N VAL A 131 0.75 -18.69 1.58
CA VAL A 131 1.19 -17.31 1.33
C VAL A 131 0.84 -16.47 2.56
N VAL A 132 1.86 -16.02 3.28
CA VAL A 132 1.69 -15.30 4.55
C VAL A 132 1.80 -13.80 4.41
N ASN A 133 2.36 -13.33 3.31
CA ASN A 133 2.50 -11.91 3.01
C ASN A 133 2.56 -11.67 1.50
N THR A 134 2.09 -10.50 1.06
CA THR A 134 2.19 -10.07 -0.33
C THR A 134 2.50 -8.59 -0.38
N PHE A 135 3.58 -8.21 -1.05
CA PHE A 135 4.04 -6.83 -1.15
C PHE A 135 4.61 -6.52 -2.54
N THR A 136 4.75 -5.23 -2.84
CA THR A 136 5.27 -4.77 -4.13
C THR A 136 6.75 -4.43 -4.03
N GLN A 137 7.56 -4.89 -4.97
CA GLN A 137 8.94 -4.50 -5.17
C GLN A 137 9.17 -4.09 -6.63
N GLY A 138 9.26 -2.79 -6.87
CA GLY A 138 9.28 -2.26 -8.24
C GLY A 138 8.04 -2.69 -9.04
N PRO A 139 8.20 -3.30 -10.22
CA PRO A 139 7.07 -3.78 -11.04
C PRO A 139 6.56 -5.17 -10.64
N TYR A 140 7.18 -5.81 -9.63
CA TYR A 140 6.91 -7.18 -9.23
C TYR A 140 6.01 -7.24 -7.99
N ILE A 141 5.18 -8.30 -7.93
CA ILE A 141 4.47 -8.69 -6.71
C ILE A 141 5.23 -9.85 -6.09
N MET A 142 5.70 -9.64 -4.86
CA MET A 142 6.42 -10.61 -4.06
C MET A 142 5.43 -11.37 -3.18
N HIS A 143 5.47 -12.70 -3.24
CA HIS A 143 4.67 -13.58 -2.39
C HIS A 143 5.60 -14.24 -1.38
N GLU A 144 5.41 -13.97 -0.11
CA GLU A 144 6.14 -14.66 0.97
C GLU A 144 5.44 -15.98 1.27
N VAL A 145 6.12 -17.09 0.96
CA VAL A 145 5.57 -18.44 0.99
C VAL A 145 6.28 -19.31 2.01
N GLU A 146 5.51 -20.03 2.81
CA GLU A 146 6.05 -21.03 3.74
C GLU A 146 6.24 -22.36 3.01
N ASN A 147 7.39 -23.02 3.24
CA ASN A 147 7.69 -24.40 2.79
C ASN A 147 7.51 -24.62 1.27
N ILE A 148 8.26 -23.88 0.46
CA ILE A 148 8.20 -23.99 -1.01
C ILE A 148 8.60 -25.39 -1.46
N ASP A 149 7.73 -26.09 -2.22
CA ASP A 149 7.93 -27.43 -2.78
C ASP A 149 7.92 -27.46 -4.33
N PHE A 150 7.93 -26.28 -4.96
CA PHE A 150 7.99 -26.09 -6.41
C PHE A 150 9.24 -25.31 -6.81
N LYS A 151 9.52 -25.21 -8.12
CA LYS A 151 10.74 -24.60 -8.69
C LYS A 151 10.39 -23.45 -9.64
N GLU A 152 11.41 -22.65 -9.96
CA GLU A 152 11.33 -21.68 -11.05
C GLU A 152 10.96 -22.37 -12.36
N GLY A 153 9.98 -21.82 -13.07
CA GLY A 153 9.43 -22.36 -14.30
C GLY A 153 8.22 -23.27 -14.13
N ASP A 154 7.92 -23.75 -12.93
CA ASP A 154 6.75 -24.56 -12.65
C ASP A 154 5.45 -23.74 -12.75
N GLU A 155 4.34 -24.42 -13.08
CA GLU A 155 2.99 -23.87 -12.96
C GLU A 155 2.44 -24.15 -11.57
N VAL A 156 1.81 -23.13 -10.97
CA VAL A 156 1.22 -23.21 -9.65
C VAL A 156 -0.22 -22.68 -9.70
N ILE A 157 -1.07 -23.23 -8.84
CA ILE A 157 -2.43 -22.74 -8.63
C ILE A 157 -2.44 -21.85 -7.40
N GLY A 158 -2.75 -20.56 -7.61
CA GLY A 158 -2.95 -19.60 -6.53
C GLY A 158 -4.39 -19.58 -6.06
N ARG A 159 -4.61 -19.62 -4.73
CA ARG A 159 -5.93 -19.49 -4.09
C ARG A 159 -5.88 -18.39 -3.04
N ILE A 160 -6.81 -17.45 -3.16
CA ILE A 160 -6.96 -16.33 -2.22
C ILE A 160 -7.84 -16.78 -1.05
N ASP A 161 -7.47 -16.37 0.17
CA ASP A 161 -8.33 -16.43 1.34
C ASP A 161 -9.54 -15.49 1.13
N ASP A 162 -10.69 -16.07 0.79
CA ASP A 162 -11.89 -15.31 0.44
C ASP A 162 -12.46 -14.53 1.62
N GLU A 163 -12.41 -15.09 2.83
CA GLU A 163 -12.91 -14.41 4.03
C GLU A 163 -12.09 -13.16 4.32
N ARG A 164 -10.76 -13.30 4.32
CA ARG A 164 -9.86 -12.18 4.51
C ARG A 164 -10.03 -11.11 3.43
N ARG A 165 -10.05 -11.48 2.16
CA ARG A 165 -10.25 -10.57 1.03
C ARG A 165 -11.56 -9.80 1.19
N THR A 166 -12.66 -10.51 1.42
CA THR A 166 -13.99 -9.93 1.56
C THR A 166 -14.06 -8.96 2.73
N ASN A 167 -13.48 -9.31 3.88
CA ASN A 167 -13.46 -8.45 5.06
C ASN A 167 -12.61 -7.19 4.81
N THR A 168 -11.45 -7.34 4.18
CA THR A 168 -10.56 -6.22 3.85
C THR A 168 -11.23 -5.25 2.87
N MET A 169 -11.92 -5.74 1.84
CA MET A 169 -12.67 -4.92 0.89
C MET A 169 -13.83 -4.18 1.56
N LYS A 170 -14.58 -4.86 2.45
CA LYS A 170 -15.66 -4.21 3.24
C LYS A 170 -15.14 -3.10 4.12
N HIS A 171 -14.02 -3.33 4.82
CA HIS A 171 -13.39 -2.31 5.66
C HIS A 171 -12.92 -1.11 4.83
N HIS A 172 -12.29 -1.36 3.69
CA HIS A 172 -11.86 -0.29 2.77
C HIS A 172 -13.07 0.57 2.33
N THR A 173 -14.15 -0.07 1.89
CA THR A 173 -15.39 0.63 1.49
C THR A 173 -16.02 1.39 2.65
N ALA A 174 -16.13 0.76 3.84
CA ALA A 174 -16.69 1.40 5.04
C ALA A 174 -15.91 2.67 5.41
N THR A 175 -14.60 2.63 5.29
CA THR A 175 -13.73 3.78 5.53
C THR A 175 -14.07 4.94 4.60
N HIS A 176 -14.21 4.69 3.29
CA HIS A 176 -14.59 5.73 2.34
C HIS A 176 -15.98 6.31 2.63
N VAL A 177 -16.93 5.45 3.01
CA VAL A 177 -18.30 5.89 3.38
C VAL A 177 -18.26 6.76 4.64
N ILE A 178 -17.55 6.33 5.69
CA ILE A 178 -17.40 7.10 6.93
C ILE A 178 -16.69 8.42 6.66
N GLY A 179 -15.61 8.41 5.88
CA GLY A 179 -14.89 9.62 5.50
C GLY A 179 -15.73 10.59 4.67
N GLY A 180 -16.57 10.07 3.77
CA GLY A 180 -17.54 10.86 3.01
C GLY A 180 -18.62 11.47 3.89
N ALA A 181 -19.20 10.69 4.80
CA ALA A 181 -20.21 11.14 5.76
C ALA A 181 -19.63 12.19 6.71
N ALA A 182 -18.45 11.95 7.26
CA ALA A 182 -17.78 12.90 8.15
C ALA A 182 -17.53 14.25 7.45
N ARG A 183 -17.04 14.24 6.21
CA ARG A 183 -16.87 15.47 5.41
C ARG A 183 -18.19 16.22 5.20
N LYS A 184 -19.29 15.49 4.98
CA LYS A 184 -20.61 16.09 4.77
C LYS A 184 -21.18 16.73 6.05
N VAL A 185 -20.98 16.08 7.21
CA VAL A 185 -21.54 16.51 8.50
C VAL A 185 -20.67 17.55 9.19
N LEU A 186 -19.36 17.36 9.17
CA LEU A 186 -18.39 18.16 9.93
C LEU A 186 -17.67 19.23 9.10
N GLY A 187 -17.94 19.29 7.79
CA GLY A 187 -17.33 20.23 6.86
C GLY A 187 -15.91 19.85 6.43
N LYS A 188 -15.30 20.72 5.60
CA LYS A 188 -14.01 20.44 4.95
C LYS A 188 -12.81 20.35 5.90
N HIS A 189 -12.94 20.75 7.16
CA HIS A 189 -11.84 20.90 8.12
C HIS A 189 -11.44 19.63 8.87
N ASN A 190 -12.12 18.52 8.64
CA ASN A 190 -11.78 17.28 9.31
C ASN A 190 -10.91 16.38 8.42
N GLY A 191 -9.72 16.87 8.11
CA GLY A 191 -8.65 16.12 7.45
C GLY A 191 -8.02 15.05 8.34
N ILE A 192 -8.79 14.41 9.21
CA ILE A 192 -8.27 13.34 10.06
C ILE A 192 -9.20 12.16 9.98
N ILE A 193 -9.13 11.47 8.88
CA ILE A 193 -9.35 10.05 8.93
C ILE A 193 -8.22 9.43 8.10
N ASP A 194 -7.05 9.34 8.71
CA ASP A 194 -5.97 8.51 8.20
C ASP A 194 -6.28 7.08 8.64
N TYR A 195 -6.67 6.26 7.69
CA TYR A 195 -7.12 4.91 7.96
C TYR A 195 -6.02 3.93 7.61
N THR A 196 -5.30 3.51 8.61
CA THR A 196 -4.61 2.23 8.54
C THR A 196 -5.66 1.15 8.75
N ILE A 197 -6.27 0.68 7.67
CA ILE A 197 -7.22 -0.42 7.71
C ILE A 197 -6.45 -1.70 7.93
N GLY A 198 -6.65 -2.31 9.09
CA GLY A 198 -6.32 -3.72 9.29
C GLY A 198 -5.07 -4.03 10.08
N GLN A 199 -4.74 -3.26 11.13
CA GLN A 199 -3.90 -3.78 12.19
C GLN A 199 -4.79 -4.21 13.37
N ARG A 200 -5.33 -5.41 13.30
CA ARG A 200 -5.59 -6.30 14.45
C ARG A 200 -5.81 -7.70 13.93
#